data_72c0a5820fd0e24a1535223c6d030a6e
#
_entry.id   72c0a5820fd0e24a1535223c6d030a6e
#
_cell.length_a   1.000
_cell.length_b   1.000
_cell.length_c   1.000
_cell.angle_alpha   90.00
_cell.angle_beta   90.00
_cell.angle_gamma   90.00
#
_symmetry.space_group_name_H-M   'P 1'
#
loop_
_entity.id
_entity.type
_entity.pdbx_description
1 polymer ?
#
loop_
_entity_poly.entity_id
_entity_poly.type
_entity_poly.pdbx_seq_one_letter_code
_entity_poly.pdbx_strand_id
1 'polypeptide(L)'
;MIPEWHERGTCRQVDPELWFEAYPSKYDPVFRLCVECPVQVECLRQSFDDAEEFGIWGGMGAHERERLIPKFRKKPYYERDTWITNLAARLRNRDAEVRARKEATYQRQLAANRAWKEEQKSGSA
;
A
#
# COMPACT_ATOMS: atom_id res chain seq x y z
N MET A 1 20.46 -14.80 -9.20
CA MET A 1 20.36 -15.18 -7.78
C MET A 1 19.24 -14.39 -7.11
N ILE A 2 18.34 -15.07 -6.42
CA ILE A 2 17.25 -14.42 -5.69
C ILE A 2 17.82 -13.92 -4.36
N PRO A 3 17.67 -12.63 -4.03
CA PRO A 3 18.16 -12.11 -2.76
C PRO A 3 17.54 -12.81 -1.55
N GLU A 4 18.32 -12.98 -0.50
CA GLU A 4 17.91 -13.65 0.72
C GLU A 4 16.63 -13.05 1.35
N TRP A 5 16.50 -11.73 1.29
CA TRP A 5 15.36 -11.05 1.91
C TRP A 5 14.01 -11.43 1.28
N HIS A 6 14.01 -11.95 0.05
CA HIS A 6 12.76 -12.40 -0.61
C HIS A 6 11.99 -13.41 0.24
N GLU A 7 12.68 -14.28 0.96
CA GLU A 7 12.03 -15.30 1.76
C GLU A 7 11.26 -14.74 2.96
N ARG A 8 11.59 -13.52 3.38
CA ARG A 8 10.90 -12.83 4.47
C ARG A 8 9.71 -12.01 4.00
N GLY A 9 9.44 -11.99 2.71
CA GLY A 9 8.34 -11.22 2.14
C GLY A 9 6.98 -11.81 2.47
N THR A 10 6.05 -10.96 2.91
CA THR A 10 4.67 -11.36 3.20
C THR A 10 3.96 -11.89 1.96
N CYS A 11 4.33 -11.40 0.77
CA CYS A 11 3.73 -11.82 -0.49
C CYS A 11 3.88 -13.31 -0.78
N ARG A 12 4.83 -13.99 -0.17
CA ARG A 12 5.03 -15.41 -0.34
C ARG A 12 3.94 -16.26 0.34
N GLN A 13 3.14 -15.63 1.19
CA GLN A 13 2.09 -16.29 1.96
C GLN A 13 0.69 -16.11 1.34
N VAL A 14 0.59 -15.39 0.25
CA VAL A 14 -0.69 -15.08 -0.41
C VAL A 14 -0.64 -15.44 -1.88
N ASP A 15 -1.83 -15.43 -2.52
CA ASP A 15 -1.96 -15.74 -3.94
C ASP A 15 -1.08 -14.80 -4.79
N PRO A 16 -0.16 -15.37 -5.60
CA PRO A 16 0.72 -14.56 -6.44
C PRO A 16 0.00 -13.62 -7.41
N GLU A 17 -1.18 -13.96 -7.82
CA GLU A 17 -1.94 -13.14 -8.78
C GLU A 17 -2.35 -11.79 -8.22
N LEU A 18 -2.45 -11.66 -6.89
CA LEU A 18 -2.77 -10.39 -6.25
C LEU A 18 -1.76 -9.28 -6.54
N TRP A 19 -0.55 -9.65 -6.93
CA TRP A 19 0.57 -8.71 -7.08
C TRP A 19 0.72 -8.16 -8.50
N PHE A 20 -0.12 -8.60 -9.43
CA PHE A 20 0.02 -8.25 -10.85
C PHE A 20 -1.08 -7.33 -11.38
N GLU A 21 -1.85 -6.72 -10.51
CA GLU A 21 -2.80 -5.69 -10.91
C GLU A 21 -2.04 -4.45 -11.41
N ALA A 22 -2.26 -4.07 -12.67
CA ALA A 22 -1.54 -2.95 -13.30
C ALA A 22 -1.99 -1.59 -12.74
N TYR A 23 -3.27 -1.46 -12.43
CA TYR A 23 -3.86 -0.19 -11.97
C TYR A 23 -4.64 -0.41 -10.66
N PRO A 24 -3.96 -0.85 -9.59
CA PRO A 24 -4.65 -1.09 -8.34
C PRO A 24 -5.15 0.22 -7.75
N SER A 25 -6.34 0.18 -7.17
CA SER A 25 -6.84 1.31 -6.40
C SER A 25 -5.95 1.54 -5.19
N LYS A 26 -5.71 2.80 -4.82
CA LYS A 26 -4.99 3.13 -3.58
C LYS A 26 -5.69 2.59 -2.33
N TYR A 27 -6.96 2.17 -2.46
CA TYR A 27 -7.73 1.58 -1.38
C TYR A 27 -7.63 0.05 -1.33
N ASP A 28 -6.90 -0.56 -2.26
CA ASP A 28 -6.78 -2.01 -2.33
C ASP A 28 -6.07 -2.55 -1.08
N PRO A 29 -6.67 -3.54 -0.39
CA PRO A 29 -6.07 -4.12 0.81
C PRO A 29 -4.69 -4.72 0.61
N VAL A 30 -4.33 -5.06 -0.61
CA VAL A 30 -3.01 -5.64 -0.91
C VAL A 30 -1.87 -4.70 -0.53
N PHE A 31 -2.07 -3.39 -0.62
CA PHE A 31 -1.05 -2.42 -0.24
C PHE A 31 -0.70 -2.50 1.25
N ARG A 32 -1.67 -2.81 2.08
CA ARG A 32 -1.44 -2.99 3.52
C ARG A 32 -0.45 -4.13 3.79
N LEU A 33 -0.56 -5.23 3.06
CA LEU A 33 0.36 -6.34 3.17
C LEU A 33 1.81 -5.90 2.88
N CYS A 34 1.98 -5.05 1.88
CA CYS A 34 3.30 -4.53 1.51
C CYS A 34 3.87 -3.58 2.55
N VAL A 35 3.06 -2.62 3.04
CA VAL A 35 3.56 -1.62 3.98
C VAL A 35 3.83 -2.21 5.37
N GLU A 36 3.21 -3.33 5.72
CA GLU A 36 3.49 -4.09 6.94
C GLU A 36 4.57 -5.16 6.74
N CYS A 37 5.01 -5.36 5.50
CA CYS A 37 6.00 -6.36 5.16
C CYS A 37 7.37 -6.00 5.75
N PRO A 38 8.07 -6.94 6.39
CA PRO A 38 9.37 -6.65 7.00
C PRO A 38 10.46 -6.28 6.00
N VAL A 39 10.25 -6.55 4.71
CA VAL A 39 11.22 -6.25 3.65
C VAL A 39 10.69 -5.22 2.66
N GLN A 40 9.78 -4.36 3.07
CA GLN A 40 9.20 -3.32 2.20
C GLN A 40 10.28 -2.47 1.52
N VAL A 41 11.26 -2.01 2.28
CA VAL A 41 12.31 -1.10 1.76
C VAL A 41 13.17 -1.82 0.73
N GLU A 42 13.62 -3.03 1.02
CA GLU A 42 14.44 -3.83 0.11
C GLU A 42 13.66 -4.13 -1.19
N CYS A 43 12.38 -4.45 -1.04
CA CYS A 43 11.49 -4.72 -2.17
C CYS A 43 11.34 -3.50 -3.08
N LEU A 44 11.07 -2.32 -2.50
CA LEU A 44 11.01 -1.07 -3.26
C LEU A 44 12.32 -0.79 -3.97
N ARG A 45 13.44 -0.90 -3.24
CA ARG A 45 14.76 -0.59 -3.79
C ARG A 45 15.04 -1.44 -5.03
N GLN A 46 14.78 -2.74 -4.95
CA GLN A 46 15.01 -3.63 -6.08
C GLN A 46 14.13 -3.25 -7.27
N SER A 47 12.86 -2.94 -7.03
CA SER A 47 11.95 -2.59 -8.12
C SER A 47 12.37 -1.32 -8.86
N PHE A 48 12.97 -0.36 -8.16
CA PHE A 48 13.49 0.86 -8.78
C PHE A 48 14.84 0.64 -9.46
N ASP A 49 15.74 -0.13 -8.84
CA ASP A 49 17.04 -0.45 -9.45
C ASP A 49 16.86 -1.22 -10.76
N ASP A 50 15.94 -2.17 -10.80
CA ASP A 50 15.70 -3.03 -11.96
C ASP A 50 14.66 -2.44 -12.91
N ALA A 51 14.08 -1.29 -12.58
CA ALA A 51 12.99 -0.67 -13.34
C ALA A 51 11.88 -1.67 -13.69
N GLU A 52 11.40 -2.38 -12.66
CA GLU A 52 10.39 -3.41 -12.83
C GLU A 52 9.12 -2.85 -13.47
N GLU A 53 8.69 -3.46 -14.58
CA GLU A 53 7.55 -3.01 -15.36
C GLU A 53 6.21 -3.56 -14.85
N PHE A 54 6.25 -4.64 -14.07
CA PHE A 54 5.05 -5.37 -13.66
C PHE A 54 5.02 -5.58 -12.15
N GLY A 55 3.82 -5.81 -11.65
CA GLY A 55 3.61 -6.22 -10.28
C GLY A 55 3.57 -5.08 -9.27
N ILE A 56 3.09 -5.43 -8.09
CA ILE A 56 3.09 -4.55 -6.92
C ILE A 56 4.34 -4.84 -6.11
N TRP A 57 5.13 -3.81 -5.86
CA TRP A 57 6.39 -3.91 -5.12
C TRP A 57 6.41 -2.87 -4.00
N GLY A 58 6.59 -3.35 -2.78
CA GLY A 58 6.75 -2.46 -1.62
C GLY A 58 5.61 -1.50 -1.34
N GLY A 59 4.43 -1.79 -1.85
CA GLY A 59 3.25 -0.94 -1.68
C GLY A 59 2.98 0.00 -2.84
N MET A 60 3.63 -0.21 -3.99
CA MET A 60 3.41 0.59 -5.19
C MET A 60 3.03 -0.29 -6.37
N GLY A 61 2.04 0.14 -7.13
CA GLY A 61 1.71 -0.46 -8.42
C GLY A 61 2.72 -0.08 -9.49
N ALA A 62 2.73 -0.86 -10.58
CA ALA A 62 3.68 -0.68 -11.68
C ALA A 62 3.60 0.71 -12.32
N HIS A 63 2.40 1.20 -12.55
CA HIS A 63 2.18 2.49 -13.19
C HIS A 63 2.70 3.65 -12.32
N GLU A 64 2.49 3.57 -11.02
CA GLU A 64 2.97 4.58 -10.08
C GLU A 64 4.50 4.61 -10.03
N ARG A 65 5.16 3.43 -10.04
CA ARG A 65 6.61 3.35 -10.09
C ARG A 65 7.17 3.95 -11.38
N GLU A 66 6.54 3.66 -12.50
CA GLU A 66 6.98 4.16 -13.80
C GLU A 66 7.18 5.68 -13.80
N ARG A 67 6.30 6.40 -13.13
CA ARG A 67 6.40 7.86 -13.04
C ARG A 67 7.54 8.34 -12.14
N LEU A 68 7.95 7.53 -11.16
CA LEU A 68 8.96 7.93 -10.19
C LEU A 68 10.37 7.42 -10.53
N ILE A 69 10.49 6.39 -11.34
CA ILE A 69 11.79 5.85 -11.74
C ILE A 69 12.76 6.91 -12.29
N PRO A 70 12.33 7.82 -13.18
CA PRO A 70 13.24 8.85 -13.66
C PRO A 70 13.78 9.75 -12.57
N LYS A 71 12.98 10.09 -11.58
CA LYS A 71 13.41 10.90 -10.42
C LYS A 71 14.47 10.16 -9.60
N PHE A 72 14.22 8.89 -9.35
CA PHE A 72 15.16 8.03 -8.62
C PHE A 72 16.51 7.94 -9.34
N ARG A 73 16.50 7.75 -10.65
CA ARG A 73 17.72 7.61 -11.45
C ARG A 73 18.55 8.87 -11.53
N LYS A 74 17.92 10.03 -11.39
CA LYS A 74 18.63 11.31 -11.35
C LYS A 74 19.35 11.56 -10.03
N LYS A 75 19.03 10.80 -8.98
CA LYS A 75 19.70 10.96 -7.70
C LYS A 75 21.08 10.33 -7.72
N PRO A 76 22.07 10.96 -7.06
CA PRO A 76 23.36 10.32 -6.87
C PRO A 76 23.19 8.99 -6.13
N TYR A 77 24.04 8.04 -6.43
CA TYR A 77 23.92 6.69 -5.85
C TYR A 77 23.83 6.71 -4.31
N TYR A 78 24.61 7.58 -3.67
CA TYR A 78 24.66 7.67 -2.21
C TYR A 78 23.40 8.27 -1.57
N GLU A 79 22.53 8.90 -2.36
CA GLU A 79 21.25 9.43 -1.87
C GLU A 79 20.08 8.48 -2.09
N ARG A 80 20.27 7.43 -2.87
CA ARG A 80 19.17 6.55 -3.30
C ARG A 80 18.54 5.77 -2.16
N ASP A 81 19.34 5.31 -1.20
CA ASP A 81 18.79 4.60 -0.04
C ASP A 81 17.88 5.49 0.79
N THR A 82 18.27 6.72 1.05
CA THR A 82 17.45 7.68 1.78
C THR A 82 16.17 8.00 1.01
N TRP A 83 16.28 8.16 -0.30
CA TRP A 83 15.12 8.44 -1.15
C TRP A 83 14.10 7.30 -1.08
N ILE A 84 14.55 6.06 -1.16
CA ILE A 84 13.67 4.88 -1.06
C ILE A 84 13.08 4.75 0.35
N THR A 85 13.87 4.97 1.39
CA THR A 85 13.39 4.91 2.77
C THR A 85 12.28 5.94 3.02
N ASN A 86 12.47 7.15 2.51
CA ASN A 86 11.46 8.21 2.61
C ASN A 86 10.20 7.86 1.82
N LEU A 87 10.35 7.26 0.64
CA LEU A 87 9.21 6.79 -0.14
C LEU A 87 8.43 5.72 0.61
N ALA A 88 9.12 4.74 1.20
CA ALA A 88 8.49 3.69 1.99
C ALA A 88 7.68 4.28 3.16
N ALA A 89 8.24 5.28 3.84
CA ALA A 89 7.54 5.96 4.92
C ALA A 89 6.27 6.68 4.44
N ARG A 90 6.35 7.33 3.29
CA ARG A 90 5.16 7.99 2.68
C ARG A 90 4.07 6.97 2.32
N LEU A 91 4.47 5.81 1.82
CA LEU A 91 3.51 4.75 1.50
C LEU A 91 2.83 4.21 2.75
N ARG A 92 3.57 4.04 3.84
CA ARG A 92 2.98 3.63 5.13
C ARG A 92 2.00 4.68 5.65
N ASN A 93 2.35 5.96 5.55
CA ASN A 93 1.48 7.05 5.97
C ASN A 93 0.20 7.12 5.12
N ARG A 94 0.33 6.94 3.82
CA ARG A 94 -0.82 6.87 2.90
C ARG A 94 -1.77 5.74 3.28
N ASP A 95 -1.24 4.57 3.56
CA ASP A 95 -2.05 3.43 3.98
C ASP A 95 -2.77 3.71 5.30
N ALA A 96 -2.07 4.31 6.27
CA ALA A 96 -2.66 4.67 7.54
C ALA A 96 -3.82 5.67 7.37
N GLU A 97 -3.67 6.65 6.48
CA GLU A 97 -4.73 7.61 6.18
C GLU A 97 -5.93 6.95 5.53
N VAL A 98 -5.70 6.03 4.58
CA VAL A 98 -6.77 5.27 3.93
C VAL A 98 -7.55 4.46 4.96
N ARG A 99 -6.85 3.77 5.86
CA ARG A 99 -7.49 2.98 6.92
C ARG A 99 -8.30 3.86 7.87
N ALA A 100 -7.75 5.01 8.25
CA ALA A 100 -8.44 5.95 9.13
C ALA A 100 -9.74 6.48 8.49
N ARG A 101 -9.72 6.78 7.19
CA ARG A 101 -10.91 7.21 6.47
C ARG A 101 -11.96 6.12 6.38
N LYS A 102 -11.56 4.89 6.12
CA LYS A 102 -12.49 3.74 6.09
C LYS A 102 -13.12 3.52 7.45
N GLU A 103 -12.36 3.59 8.52
CA GLU A 103 -12.87 3.45 9.88
C GLU A 103 -13.85 4.57 10.23
N ALA A 104 -13.52 5.81 9.90
CA ALA A 104 -14.40 6.94 10.14
C ALA A 104 -15.73 6.79 9.39
N THR A 105 -15.69 6.34 8.13
CA THR A 105 -16.88 6.09 7.33
C THR A 105 -17.73 4.99 7.95
N TYR A 106 -17.12 3.91 8.40
CA TYR A 106 -17.80 2.81 9.06
C TYR A 106 -18.49 3.27 10.34
N GLN A 107 -17.80 4.06 11.17
CA GLN A 107 -18.38 4.59 12.41
C GLN A 107 -19.57 5.52 12.13
N ARG A 108 -19.47 6.38 11.13
CA ARG A 108 -20.60 7.24 10.72
C ARG A 108 -21.80 6.42 10.28
N GLN A 109 -21.57 5.35 9.55
CA GLN A 109 -22.67 4.47 9.08
C GLN A 109 -23.34 3.73 10.24
N LEU A 110 -22.55 3.25 11.19
CA LEU A 110 -23.10 2.64 12.41
C LEU A 110 -23.93 3.64 13.20
N ALA A 111 -23.47 4.87 13.34
CA ALA A 111 -24.21 5.92 14.05
C ALA A 111 -25.52 6.25 13.34
N ALA A 112 -25.51 6.34 12.01
CA ALA A 112 -26.72 6.59 11.23
C ALA A 112 -27.72 5.43 11.38
N ASN A 113 -27.24 4.19 11.36
CA ASN A 113 -28.10 3.02 11.55
C ASN A 113 -28.74 3.00 12.94
N ARG A 114 -27.97 3.37 13.99
CA ARG A 114 -28.51 3.48 15.35
C ARG A 114 -29.57 4.56 15.43
N ALA A 115 -29.32 5.72 14.85
CA ALA A 115 -30.26 6.84 14.83
C ALA A 115 -31.57 6.44 14.12
N TRP A 116 -31.44 5.75 12.98
CA TRP A 116 -32.60 5.26 12.23
C TRP A 116 -33.44 4.28 13.07
N LYS A 117 -32.80 3.34 13.77
CA LYS A 117 -33.48 2.38 14.64
C LYS A 117 -34.22 3.06 15.80
N GLU A 118 -33.59 4.07 16.41
CA GLU A 118 -34.21 4.86 17.48
C GLU A 118 -35.44 5.61 16.97
N GLU A 119 -35.32 6.19 15.77
CA GLU A 119 -36.43 6.87 15.12
C GLU A 119 -37.62 5.92 14.85
N GLN A 120 -37.34 4.69 14.38
CA GLN A 120 -38.37 3.69 14.16
C GLN A 120 -39.08 3.28 15.45
N LYS A 121 -38.34 3.14 16.54
CA LYS A 121 -38.92 2.83 17.86
C LYS A 121 -39.87 3.94 18.34
N SER A 122 -39.48 5.20 18.17
CA SER A 122 -40.30 6.37 18.54
C SER A 122 -41.56 6.45 17.69
N GLY A 123 -41.46 6.11 16.40
CA GLY A 123 -42.59 6.17 15.46
C GLY A 123 -43.60 5.05 15.60
N SER A 124 -43.31 3.98 16.35
CA SER A 124 -44.19 2.84 16.54
C SER A 124 -45.03 2.90 17.83
N ALA A 125 -44.96 3.98 18.53
CA ALA A 125 -45.72 4.19 19.76
C ALA A 125 -47.18 4.57 19.48
#